data_d4b5c5eea9678f4be10dd1878cda9e4f
#
_entry.id   d4b5c5eea9678f4be10dd1878cda9e4f
#
_cell.length_a   1.000
_cell.length_b   1.000
_cell.length_c   1.000
_cell.angle_alpha   90.00
_cell.angle_beta   90.00
_cell.angle_gamma   90.00
#
_symmetry.space_group_name_H-M   'P 1'
#
loop_
_entity.id
_entity.type
_entity.pdbx_description
1 polymer ?
#
loop_
_entity_poly.entity_id
_entity_poly.type
_entity_poly.pdbx_seq_one_letter_code
_entity_poly.pdbx_strand_id
1 'polypeptide(L)'
;NIPHVSYQYEPDVTKFMDAFKKFSAEKNVDGQAKITLNSVLLKAIAEAIEVDPMINAHIHYEKGLVRGKVTEYDNIDISVPWILPDGNMMTITMKDMGNKTLREIAEYQADINRRLEKTNLVEALYSVAFHDTLDKLKSGHIIRAIKGLYGANSNKRHKIVRLKGAEMKAYDAIP
;
A
#
# COMPACT_ATOMS: atom_id res chain seq x y z
N ASN A 1 20.83 11.21 12.32
CA ASN A 1 20.80 9.74 12.24
C ASN A 1 19.65 9.25 13.09
N ILE A 2 18.74 8.48 12.48
CA ILE A 2 17.67 7.80 13.20
C ILE A 2 18.24 6.44 13.62
N PRO A 3 18.22 6.09 14.92
CA PRO A 3 18.67 4.78 15.34
C PRO A 3 17.76 3.69 14.78
N HIS A 4 18.35 2.65 14.21
CA HIS A 4 17.62 1.49 13.74
C HIS A 4 17.79 0.35 14.72
N VAL A 5 16.69 -0.28 15.09
CA VAL A 5 16.68 -1.49 15.91
C VAL A 5 16.00 -2.58 15.11
N SER A 6 16.61 -3.75 15.06
CA SER A 6 16.02 -4.94 14.45
C SER A 6 15.71 -5.95 15.55
N TYR A 7 14.51 -6.50 15.51
CA TYR A 7 14.09 -7.58 16.38
C TYR A 7 13.72 -8.80 15.52
N GLN A 8 14.32 -9.94 15.85
CA GLN A 8 14.00 -11.21 15.19
C GLN A 8 13.34 -12.13 16.20
N TYR A 9 12.19 -12.69 15.83
CA TYR A 9 11.43 -13.61 16.65
C TYR A 9 11.00 -14.81 15.80
N GLU A 10 11.30 -16.02 16.26
CA GLU A 10 11.01 -17.28 15.59
C GLU A 10 10.10 -18.15 16.48
N PRO A 11 8.77 -17.90 16.47
CA PRO A 11 7.84 -18.65 17.28
C PRO A 11 7.51 -20.02 16.68
N ASP A 12 7.20 -21.01 17.53
CA ASP A 12 6.51 -22.22 17.10
C ASP A 12 5.04 -21.89 16.79
N VAL A 13 4.68 -21.95 15.50
CA VAL A 13 3.36 -21.64 15.00
C VAL A 13 2.48 -22.87 14.76
N THR A 14 2.88 -24.07 15.18
CA THR A 14 2.18 -25.32 14.91
C THR A 14 0.72 -25.26 15.34
N LYS A 15 0.48 -24.90 16.61
CA LYS A 15 -0.90 -24.77 17.17
C LYS A 15 -1.74 -23.71 16.46
N PHE A 16 -1.11 -22.59 16.11
CA PHE A 16 -1.76 -21.51 15.35
C PHE A 16 -2.17 -22.01 13.96
N MET A 17 -1.31 -22.71 13.25
CA MET A 17 -1.60 -23.22 11.91
C MET A 17 -2.71 -24.28 11.93
N ASP A 18 -2.76 -25.13 12.96
CA ASP A 18 -3.84 -26.11 13.10
C ASP A 18 -5.19 -25.42 13.39
N ALA A 19 -5.19 -24.39 14.25
CA ALA A 19 -6.38 -23.59 14.50
C ALA A 19 -6.83 -22.83 13.24
N PHE A 20 -5.88 -22.23 12.51
CA PHE A 20 -6.16 -21.53 11.25
C PHE A 20 -6.77 -22.46 10.19
N LYS A 21 -6.27 -23.68 10.02
CA LYS A 21 -6.83 -24.66 9.08
C LYS A 21 -8.29 -24.97 9.39
N LYS A 22 -8.63 -25.22 10.68
CA LYS A 22 -10.00 -25.46 11.13
C LYS A 22 -10.90 -24.25 10.86
N PHE A 23 -10.46 -23.07 11.29
CA PHE A 23 -11.17 -21.81 11.09
C PHE A 23 -11.40 -21.53 9.59
N SER A 24 -10.39 -21.70 8.76
CA SER A 24 -10.49 -21.48 7.32
C SER A 24 -11.45 -22.45 6.66
N ALA A 25 -11.50 -23.73 7.09
CA ALA A 25 -12.45 -24.71 6.59
C ALA A 25 -13.91 -24.36 6.94
N GLU A 26 -14.15 -23.82 8.13
CA GLU A 26 -15.49 -23.39 8.56
C GLU A 26 -15.97 -22.08 7.93
N LYS A 27 -15.07 -21.11 7.76
CA LYS A 27 -15.44 -19.74 7.38
C LYS A 27 -15.33 -19.45 5.91
N ASN A 28 -14.58 -20.23 5.15
CA ASN A 28 -14.47 -20.06 3.71
C ASN A 28 -15.58 -20.82 3.00
N VAL A 29 -16.68 -20.12 2.74
CA VAL A 29 -17.85 -20.64 1.99
C VAL A 29 -17.70 -20.26 0.52
N ASP A 30 -18.19 -21.12 -0.37
CA ASP A 30 -18.19 -20.84 -1.80
C ASP A 30 -18.94 -19.55 -2.16
N GLY A 31 -18.38 -18.77 -3.07
CA GLY A 31 -18.94 -17.48 -3.48
C GLY A 31 -18.53 -16.28 -2.63
N GLN A 32 -17.78 -16.48 -1.55
CA GLN A 32 -17.23 -15.40 -0.72
C GLN A 32 -15.70 -15.27 -0.90
N ALA A 33 -15.17 -14.08 -0.60
CA ALA A 33 -13.73 -13.88 -0.56
C ALA A 33 -13.07 -14.79 0.49
N LYS A 34 -12.05 -15.53 0.10
CA LYS A 34 -11.37 -16.48 1.00
C LYS A 34 -10.52 -15.73 2.03
N ILE A 35 -10.75 -16.05 3.31
CA ILE A 35 -9.88 -15.62 4.39
C ILE A 35 -8.58 -16.41 4.30
N THR A 36 -7.48 -15.72 4.07
CA THR A 36 -6.15 -16.29 3.93
C THR A 36 -5.33 -16.04 5.20
N LEU A 37 -4.21 -16.73 5.33
CA LEU A 37 -3.25 -16.45 6.41
C LEU A 37 -2.80 -14.98 6.39
N ASN A 38 -2.61 -14.41 5.20
CA ASN A 38 -2.24 -13.01 5.06
C ASN A 38 -3.33 -12.06 5.58
N SER A 39 -4.61 -12.36 5.35
CA SER A 39 -5.73 -11.58 5.91
C SER A 39 -5.69 -11.58 7.44
N VAL A 40 -5.40 -12.74 8.05
CA VAL A 40 -5.29 -12.87 9.52
C VAL A 40 -4.10 -12.08 10.06
N LEU A 41 -2.95 -12.19 9.41
CA LEU A 41 -1.75 -11.43 9.81
C LEU A 41 -1.96 -9.93 9.71
N LEU A 42 -2.60 -9.44 8.64
CA LEU A 42 -2.92 -8.02 8.49
C LEU A 42 -3.85 -7.51 9.58
N LYS A 43 -4.88 -8.31 9.94
CA LYS A 43 -5.78 -7.93 11.05
C LYS A 43 -5.03 -7.94 12.38
N ALA A 44 -4.18 -8.93 12.64
CA ALA A 44 -3.36 -8.97 13.85
C ALA A 44 -2.41 -7.76 13.96
N ILE A 45 -1.81 -7.33 12.85
CA ILE A 45 -0.97 -6.11 12.81
C ILE A 45 -1.81 -4.88 13.12
N ALA A 46 -2.99 -4.75 12.51
CA ALA A 46 -3.87 -3.61 12.77
C ALA A 46 -4.28 -3.53 14.25
N GLU A 47 -4.70 -4.64 14.85
CA GLU A 47 -5.03 -4.71 16.28
C GLU A 47 -3.83 -4.44 17.20
N ALA A 48 -2.63 -4.88 16.82
CA ALA A 48 -1.42 -4.57 17.58
C ALA A 48 -1.09 -3.07 17.57
N ILE A 49 -1.33 -2.38 16.45
CA ILE A 49 -1.16 -0.94 16.34
C ILE A 49 -2.21 -0.18 17.20
N GLU A 50 -3.45 -0.69 17.29
CA GLU A 50 -4.47 -0.11 18.17
C GLU A 50 -4.10 -0.20 19.66
N VAL A 51 -3.36 -1.24 20.05
CA VAL A 51 -2.86 -1.38 21.43
C VAL A 51 -1.79 -0.36 21.78
N ASP A 52 -0.94 -0.01 20.81
CA ASP A 52 0.11 1.01 20.98
C ASP A 52 0.10 2.00 19.80
N PRO A 53 -0.73 3.06 19.85
CA PRO A 53 -0.86 4.05 18.79
C PRO A 53 0.44 4.78 18.46
N MET A 54 1.43 4.81 19.37
CA MET A 54 2.74 5.42 19.14
C MET A 54 3.50 4.75 17.98
N ILE A 55 3.18 3.50 17.63
CA ILE A 55 3.73 2.81 16.47
C ILE A 55 3.24 3.45 15.17
N ASN A 56 2.00 4.01 15.16
CA ASN A 56 1.39 4.70 14.02
C ASN A 56 1.64 6.22 14.07
N ALA A 57 2.89 6.61 14.31
CA ALA A 57 3.25 8.00 14.46
C ALA A 57 4.37 8.42 13.50
N HIS A 58 4.33 9.66 13.08
CA HIS A 58 5.40 10.31 12.32
C HIS A 58 6.21 11.24 13.20
N ILE A 59 7.53 11.03 13.18
CA ILE A 59 8.46 11.90 13.92
C ILE A 59 9.10 12.87 12.95
N HIS A 60 8.81 14.14 13.10
CA HIS A 60 9.50 15.22 12.41
C HIS A 60 10.54 15.83 13.33
N TYR A 61 11.82 15.72 12.97
CA TYR A 61 12.92 16.25 13.75
C TYR A 61 13.63 17.36 13.00
N GLU A 62 13.64 18.56 13.59
CA GLU A 62 14.32 19.74 13.06
C GLU A 62 15.68 19.90 13.71
N LYS A 63 16.72 19.46 13.02
CA LYS A 63 18.10 19.40 13.53
C LYS A 63 18.64 20.77 13.95
N GLY A 64 18.28 21.84 13.22
CA GLY A 64 18.78 23.20 13.49
C GLY A 64 18.24 23.79 14.79
N LEU A 65 17.03 23.43 15.19
CA LEU A 65 16.37 23.93 16.41
C LEU A 65 16.38 22.90 17.54
N VAL A 66 16.93 21.69 17.30
CA VAL A 66 16.92 20.57 18.27
C VAL A 66 15.50 20.32 18.79
N ARG A 67 14.50 20.38 17.88
CA ARG A 67 13.09 20.17 18.18
C ARG A 67 12.55 18.99 17.43
N GLY A 68 11.72 18.19 18.09
CA GLY A 68 10.96 17.10 17.49
C GLY A 68 9.45 17.34 17.62
N LYS A 69 8.69 16.94 16.60
CA LYS A 69 7.24 16.85 16.66
C LYS A 69 6.86 15.41 16.35
N VAL A 70 6.06 14.81 17.22
CA VAL A 70 5.41 13.53 16.98
C VAL A 70 3.98 13.81 16.54
N THR A 71 3.56 13.20 15.46
CA THR A 71 2.18 13.26 14.96
C THR A 71 1.66 11.84 14.90
N GLU A 72 0.69 11.52 15.73
CA GLU A 72 -0.02 10.24 15.74
C GLU A 72 -1.15 10.29 14.69
N TYR A 73 -1.43 9.15 14.08
CA TYR A 73 -2.50 9.00 13.11
C TYR A 73 -3.57 8.04 13.63
N ASP A 74 -4.82 8.47 13.58
CA ASP A 74 -5.96 7.64 14.00
C ASP A 74 -6.26 6.52 12.99
N ASN A 75 -6.02 6.77 11.70
CA ASN A 75 -6.25 5.78 10.66
C ASN A 75 -5.06 4.83 10.54
N ILE A 76 -5.34 3.53 10.54
CA ILE A 76 -4.33 2.49 10.33
C ILE A 76 -4.33 2.09 8.86
N ASP A 77 -3.37 2.60 8.11
CA ASP A 77 -3.16 2.30 6.70
C ASP A 77 -1.95 1.39 6.55
N ILE A 78 -2.13 0.20 5.94
CA ILE A 78 -1.07 -0.80 5.80
C ILE A 78 -0.67 -0.93 4.34
N SER A 79 0.59 -0.66 4.05
CA SER A 79 1.16 -0.83 2.71
C SER A 79 1.65 -2.26 2.50
N VAL A 80 1.12 -2.92 1.49
CA VAL A 80 1.41 -4.32 1.18
C VAL A 80 1.95 -4.43 -0.25
N PRO A 81 3.04 -5.19 -0.48
CA PRO A 81 3.52 -5.44 -1.83
C PRO A 81 2.62 -6.47 -2.54
N TRP A 82 2.27 -6.19 -3.81
CA TRP A 82 1.56 -7.07 -4.72
C TRP A 82 2.39 -7.34 -5.96
N ILE A 83 2.28 -8.55 -6.49
CA ILE A 83 2.91 -8.94 -7.75
C ILE A 83 1.85 -8.78 -8.85
N LEU A 84 2.19 -7.98 -9.85
CA LEU A 84 1.36 -7.79 -11.05
C LEU A 84 1.47 -8.97 -12.01
N PRO A 85 0.52 -9.12 -12.97
CA PRO A 85 0.57 -10.20 -13.96
C PRO A 85 1.83 -10.21 -14.83
N ASP A 86 2.48 -9.06 -15.00
CA ASP A 86 3.73 -8.90 -15.75
C ASP A 86 5.00 -9.24 -14.92
N GLY A 87 4.83 -9.70 -13.67
CA GLY A 87 5.91 -10.05 -12.76
C GLY A 87 6.52 -8.86 -12.01
N ASN A 88 6.10 -7.64 -12.30
CA ASN A 88 6.52 -6.48 -11.53
C ASN A 88 5.83 -6.43 -10.17
N MET A 89 6.43 -5.72 -9.23
CA MET A 89 5.87 -5.54 -7.88
C MET A 89 5.38 -4.10 -7.71
N MET A 90 4.17 -3.97 -7.16
CA MET A 90 3.60 -2.68 -6.79
C MET A 90 3.17 -2.70 -5.34
N THR A 91 3.46 -1.63 -4.60
CA THR A 91 2.98 -1.46 -3.23
C THR A 91 1.64 -0.76 -3.25
N ILE A 92 0.64 -1.37 -2.62
CA ILE A 92 -0.71 -0.84 -2.49
C ILE A 92 -0.99 -0.58 -1.02
N THR A 93 -1.51 0.59 -0.71
CA THR A 93 -1.89 0.97 0.65
C THR A 93 -3.34 0.60 0.89
N MET A 94 -3.56 -0.39 1.74
CA MET A 94 -4.88 -0.76 2.24
C MET A 94 -5.26 0.21 3.35
N LYS A 95 -6.34 0.95 3.15
CA LYS A 95 -6.76 2.03 4.04
C LYS A 95 -7.71 1.55 5.12
N ASP A 96 -7.63 2.22 6.28
CA ASP A 96 -8.55 2.07 7.39
C ASP A 96 -8.67 0.61 7.88
N MET A 97 -7.52 -0.03 8.06
CA MET A 97 -7.43 -1.46 8.40
C MET A 97 -7.89 -1.76 9.84
N GLY A 98 -7.77 -0.80 10.75
CA GLY A 98 -8.22 -0.95 12.14
C GLY A 98 -9.72 -1.25 12.23
N ASN A 99 -10.55 -0.47 11.52
CA ASN A 99 -12.00 -0.59 11.55
C ASN A 99 -12.56 -1.79 10.76
N LYS A 100 -11.73 -2.51 10.01
CA LYS A 100 -12.19 -3.63 9.17
C LYS A 100 -12.21 -4.94 9.92
N THR A 101 -13.29 -5.68 9.73
CA THR A 101 -13.39 -7.09 10.13
C THR A 101 -12.46 -7.95 9.25
N LEU A 102 -12.15 -9.15 9.73
CA LEU A 102 -11.35 -10.11 8.96
C LEU A 102 -11.98 -10.45 7.58
N ARG A 103 -13.31 -10.48 7.50
CA ARG A 103 -14.03 -10.72 6.25
C ARG A 103 -13.88 -9.55 5.28
N GLU A 104 -14.06 -8.33 5.75
CA GLU A 104 -13.87 -7.12 4.94
C GLU A 104 -12.43 -6.96 4.45
N ILE A 105 -11.43 -7.37 5.24
CA ILE A 105 -10.03 -7.42 4.80
C ILE A 105 -9.85 -8.42 3.65
N ALA A 106 -10.45 -9.62 3.77
CA ALA A 106 -10.39 -10.63 2.71
C ALA A 106 -11.07 -10.14 1.42
N GLU A 107 -12.22 -9.49 1.52
CA GLU A 107 -12.95 -8.89 0.40
C GLU A 107 -12.14 -7.75 -0.25
N TYR A 108 -11.50 -6.90 0.56
CA TYR A 108 -10.64 -5.83 0.07
C TYR A 108 -9.44 -6.40 -0.70
N GLN A 109 -8.80 -7.45 -0.17
CA GLN A 109 -7.71 -8.13 -0.88
C GLN A 109 -8.18 -8.76 -2.20
N ALA A 110 -9.36 -9.38 -2.21
CA ALA A 110 -9.95 -9.95 -3.42
C ALA A 110 -10.26 -8.86 -4.47
N ASP A 111 -10.79 -7.71 -4.05
CA ASP A 111 -11.05 -6.57 -4.93
C ASP A 111 -9.74 -6.00 -5.52
N ILE A 112 -8.70 -5.84 -4.70
CA ILE A 112 -7.37 -5.44 -5.18
C ILE A 112 -6.85 -6.43 -6.24
N ASN A 113 -6.90 -7.74 -5.98
CA ASN A 113 -6.45 -8.75 -6.93
C ASN A 113 -7.21 -8.66 -8.27
N ARG A 114 -8.54 -8.52 -8.22
CA ARG A 114 -9.39 -8.36 -9.40
C ARG A 114 -9.01 -7.12 -10.23
N ARG A 115 -8.68 -6.02 -9.56
CA ARG A 115 -8.24 -4.77 -10.22
C ARG A 115 -6.83 -4.89 -10.77
N LEU A 116 -5.93 -5.58 -10.05
CA LEU A 116 -4.56 -5.80 -10.50
C LEU A 116 -4.47 -6.55 -11.83
N GLU A 117 -5.38 -7.50 -12.08
CA GLU A 117 -5.45 -8.22 -13.35
C GLU A 117 -5.65 -7.29 -14.56
N LYS A 118 -6.29 -6.13 -14.34
CA LYS A 118 -6.58 -5.12 -15.37
C LYS A 118 -5.63 -3.93 -15.33
N THR A 119 -4.81 -3.80 -14.29
CA THR A 119 -3.95 -2.63 -14.08
C THR A 119 -2.69 -2.72 -14.93
N ASN A 120 -2.38 -1.61 -15.59
CA ASN A 120 -1.10 -1.41 -16.25
C ASN A 120 -0.22 -0.48 -15.42
N LEU A 121 0.95 -0.99 -14.99
CA LEU A 121 1.88 -0.24 -14.15
C LEU A 121 2.34 1.08 -14.79
N VAL A 122 2.55 1.09 -16.10
CA VAL A 122 3.00 2.29 -16.83
C VAL A 122 1.95 3.40 -16.76
N GLU A 123 0.66 3.04 -16.93
CA GLU A 123 -0.43 4.02 -16.81
C GLU A 123 -0.63 4.49 -15.36
N ALA A 124 -0.49 3.58 -14.39
CA ALA A 124 -0.55 3.95 -12.97
C ALA A 124 0.56 4.96 -12.61
N LEU A 125 1.80 4.71 -13.01
CA LEU A 125 2.93 5.62 -12.80
C LEU A 125 2.74 6.95 -13.53
N TYR A 126 2.20 6.92 -14.75
CA TYR A 126 1.88 8.15 -15.49
C TYR A 126 0.83 8.98 -14.76
N SER A 127 -0.25 8.34 -14.28
CA SER A 127 -1.32 9.01 -13.53
C SER A 127 -0.79 9.68 -12.26
N VAL A 128 0.02 8.97 -11.47
CA VAL A 128 0.66 9.51 -10.26
C VAL A 128 1.56 10.70 -10.59
N ALA A 129 2.43 10.57 -11.59
CA ALA A 129 3.33 11.65 -12.02
C ALA A 129 2.57 12.89 -12.53
N PHE A 130 1.46 12.67 -13.22
CA PHE A 130 0.60 13.75 -13.71
C PHE A 130 -0.10 14.50 -12.57
N HIS A 131 -0.70 13.78 -11.61
CA HIS A 131 -1.34 14.39 -10.44
C HIS A 131 -0.33 15.15 -9.56
N ASP A 132 0.84 14.57 -9.29
CA ASP A 132 1.92 15.25 -8.55
C ASP A 132 2.37 16.55 -9.24
N THR A 133 2.42 16.54 -10.59
CA THR A 133 2.74 17.74 -11.36
C THR A 133 1.66 18.80 -11.25
N LEU A 134 0.37 18.41 -11.33
CA LEU A 134 -0.75 19.34 -11.17
C LEU A 134 -0.78 19.96 -9.76
N ASP A 135 -0.53 19.15 -8.73
CA ASP A 135 -0.53 19.64 -7.34
C ASP A 135 0.64 20.62 -7.09
N LYS A 136 1.81 20.35 -7.68
CA LYS A 136 2.94 21.29 -7.65
C LYS A 136 2.62 22.60 -8.37
N LEU A 137 1.90 22.55 -9.49
CA LEU A 137 1.45 23.76 -10.20
C LEU A 137 0.43 24.55 -9.37
N LYS A 138 -0.58 23.89 -8.79
CA LYS A 138 -1.60 24.51 -7.93
C LYS A 138 -0.98 25.16 -6.68
N SER A 139 0.06 24.54 -6.11
CA SER A 139 0.78 25.07 -4.95
C SER A 139 1.85 26.12 -5.28
N GLY A 140 1.91 26.61 -6.54
CA GLY A 140 2.83 27.67 -6.96
C GLY A 140 4.28 27.22 -7.20
N HIS A 141 4.57 25.92 -7.12
CA HIS A 141 5.93 25.38 -7.30
C HIS A 141 6.25 25.08 -8.77
N ILE A 142 6.08 26.09 -9.66
CA ILE A 142 6.21 25.97 -11.12
C ILE A 142 7.57 25.38 -11.54
N ILE A 143 8.66 25.86 -10.95
CA ILE A 143 10.03 25.39 -11.29
C ILE A 143 10.21 23.90 -10.95
N ARG A 144 9.61 23.44 -9.82
CA ARG A 144 9.65 22.02 -9.43
C ARG A 144 8.81 21.15 -10.35
N ALA A 145 7.65 21.65 -10.80
CA ALA A 145 6.80 20.96 -11.77
C ALA A 145 7.53 20.78 -13.12
N ILE A 146 8.17 21.85 -13.65
CA ILE A 146 8.94 21.80 -14.90
C ILE A 146 10.14 20.85 -14.78
N LYS A 147 10.88 20.89 -13.67
CA LYS A 147 11.99 19.95 -13.44
C LYS A 147 11.51 18.50 -13.36
N GLY A 148 10.35 18.25 -12.75
CA GLY A 148 9.73 16.92 -12.70
C GLY A 148 9.37 16.39 -14.08
N LEU A 149 8.73 17.21 -14.92
CA LEU A 149 8.39 16.86 -16.31
C LEU A 149 9.63 16.61 -17.16
N TYR A 150 10.65 17.46 -17.02
CA TYR A 150 11.92 17.26 -17.73
C TYR A 150 12.63 15.98 -17.30
N GLY A 151 12.68 15.70 -16.00
CA GLY A 151 13.24 14.47 -15.45
C GLY A 151 12.52 13.21 -15.95
N ALA A 152 11.20 13.22 -15.97
CA ALA A 152 10.39 12.12 -16.46
C ALA A 152 10.60 11.87 -17.98
N ASN A 153 10.84 12.92 -18.76
CA ASN A 153 11.04 12.80 -20.21
C ASN A 153 12.51 12.55 -20.61
N SER A 154 13.49 12.97 -19.81
CA SER A 154 14.92 12.86 -20.13
C SER A 154 15.50 11.48 -19.81
N ASN A 155 14.90 10.71 -18.90
CA ASN A 155 15.40 9.38 -18.53
C ASN A 155 14.95 8.33 -19.54
N LYS A 156 15.82 7.98 -20.48
CA LYS A 156 15.54 6.99 -21.54
C LYS A 156 15.22 5.58 -21.00
N ARG A 157 15.69 5.22 -19.79
CA ARG A 157 15.46 3.90 -19.20
C ARG A 157 14.07 3.75 -18.53
N HIS A 158 13.51 4.85 -18.06
CA HIS A 158 12.26 4.85 -17.27
C HIS A 158 11.27 5.89 -17.79
N LYS A 159 11.20 6.03 -19.11
CA LYS A 159 10.24 6.94 -19.73
C LYS A 159 8.82 6.43 -19.49
N ILE A 160 8.04 7.18 -18.72
CA ILE A 160 6.62 6.92 -18.50
C ILE A 160 5.86 7.40 -19.74
N VAL A 161 5.18 6.49 -20.42
CA VAL A 161 4.39 6.78 -21.61
C VAL A 161 2.95 6.40 -21.34
N ARG A 162 2.03 7.33 -21.61
CA ARG A 162 0.60 7.06 -21.47
C ARG A 162 0.12 6.02 -22.48
N LEU A 163 -0.72 5.09 -22.03
CA LEU A 163 -1.42 4.14 -22.87
C LEU A 163 -2.40 4.84 -23.82
N LYS A 164 -2.62 4.29 -24.99
CA LYS A 164 -3.50 4.83 -26.03
C LYS A 164 -4.49 3.78 -26.56
N GLY A 165 -5.67 4.24 -26.95
CA GLY A 165 -6.64 3.41 -27.66
C GLY A 165 -7.13 2.20 -26.87
N ALA A 166 -6.97 0.99 -27.43
CA ALA A 166 -7.45 -0.26 -26.82
C ALA A 166 -6.76 -0.61 -25.48
N GLU A 167 -5.47 -0.29 -25.36
CA GLU A 167 -4.71 -0.52 -24.12
C GLU A 167 -5.28 0.30 -22.96
N MET A 168 -5.66 1.56 -23.23
CA MET A 168 -6.25 2.42 -22.21
C MET A 168 -7.62 1.92 -21.72
N LYS A 169 -8.39 1.28 -22.60
CA LYS A 169 -9.70 0.70 -22.23
C LYS A 169 -9.59 -0.50 -21.29
N ALA A 170 -8.47 -1.20 -21.33
CA ALA A 170 -8.20 -2.32 -20.43
C ALA A 170 -7.65 -1.91 -19.07
N TYR A 171 -7.28 -0.64 -18.90
CA TYR A 171 -6.75 -0.12 -17.65
C TYR A 171 -7.87 0.11 -16.62
N ASP A 172 -7.67 -0.41 -15.41
CA ASP A 172 -8.52 -0.18 -14.25
C ASP A 172 -7.63 0.31 -13.09
N ALA A 173 -7.90 1.52 -12.61
CA ALA A 173 -7.08 2.13 -11.57
C ALA A 173 -7.34 1.49 -10.21
N ILE A 174 -6.29 1.28 -9.45
CA ILE A 174 -6.37 0.86 -8.06
C ILE A 174 -6.53 2.11 -7.18
N PRO A 175 -7.43 2.09 -6.17
CA PRO A 175 -7.68 3.22 -5.30
C PRO A 175 -6.48 3.58 -4.40
#